data_177cc28c402ebb53b66bfa4b824e1ae8
#
_entry.id   177cc28c402ebb53b66bfa4b824e1ae8
#
_cell.length_a   1.000
_cell.length_b   1.000
_cell.length_c   1.000
_cell.angle_alpha   90.00
_cell.angle_beta   90.00
_cell.angle_gamma   90.00
#
_symmetry.space_group_name_H-M   'P 1'
#
loop_
_entity.id
_entity.type
_entity.pdbx_description
1 polymer ?
#
loop_
_entity_poly.entity_id
_entity_poly.type
_entity_poly.pdbx_seq_one_letter_code
_entity_poly.pdbx_strand_id
1 'polypeptide(L)'
;FSASGDQVYALSEFVEGQDYMIAQPTEQLRAAGEMLGRLHQQLHGFQSPIEPAWQPMETEIAAQLKDRLARLQSVVGDSETHPVSKHQIALWLDEVNALIENCQLSIVKNGQLPREWVIHGDYRAQNLKFDGARIRAILDLDTARPAERLFDLGYALVFFPAVYQDVPLTSEQQAIFLHAYESTCPLSETERKLLPSHLKLAFLRGITLWLDLYYFAGMRERTGPWIQSYLRCVNEVVGFGGS
;
A
#
# COMPACT_ATOMS: atom_id res chain seq x y z
N PHE A 1 -21.14 -0.67 -17.89
CA PHE A 1 -21.67 -0.55 -16.52
C PHE A 1 -23.19 -0.76 -16.56
N SER A 2 -23.71 -1.54 -15.64
CA SER A 2 -25.14 -1.69 -15.39
C SER A 2 -25.39 -1.50 -13.89
N ALA A 3 -26.48 -0.85 -13.53
CA ALA A 3 -26.88 -0.69 -12.13
C ALA A 3 -28.20 -1.40 -11.91
N SER A 4 -28.30 -2.15 -10.81
CA SER A 4 -29.54 -2.79 -10.36
C SER A 4 -29.68 -2.54 -8.85
N GLY A 5 -30.56 -1.62 -8.47
CA GLY A 5 -30.63 -1.12 -7.10
C GLY A 5 -29.38 -0.33 -6.73
N ASP A 6 -28.79 -0.62 -5.57
CA ASP A 6 -27.58 0.05 -5.07
C ASP A 6 -26.27 -0.64 -5.55
N GLN A 7 -26.35 -1.61 -6.47
CA GLN A 7 -25.20 -2.35 -6.96
C GLN A 7 -24.81 -1.89 -8.36
N VAL A 8 -23.53 -1.64 -8.55
CA VAL A 8 -22.92 -1.30 -9.84
C VAL A 8 -22.12 -2.49 -10.34
N TYR A 9 -22.38 -2.91 -11.57
CA TYR A 9 -21.66 -4.00 -12.21
C TYR A 9 -20.80 -3.44 -13.34
N ALA A 10 -19.56 -3.87 -13.42
CA ALA A 10 -18.65 -3.61 -14.53
C ALA A 10 -18.33 -4.92 -15.23
N LEU A 11 -18.39 -4.92 -16.56
CA LEU A 11 -17.94 -6.02 -17.40
C LEU A 11 -16.73 -5.52 -18.19
N SER A 12 -15.64 -6.25 -18.10
CA SER A 12 -14.40 -5.98 -18.84
C SER A 12 -14.00 -7.19 -19.67
N GLU A 13 -13.17 -6.97 -20.67
CA GLU A 13 -12.56 -8.06 -21.43
C GLU A 13 -11.68 -8.92 -20.51
N PHE A 14 -11.76 -10.24 -20.67
CA PHE A 14 -10.86 -11.16 -20.00
C PHE A 14 -9.45 -11.05 -20.61
N VAL A 15 -8.45 -10.77 -19.80
CA VAL A 15 -7.06 -10.70 -20.24
C VAL A 15 -6.32 -11.96 -19.80
N GLU A 16 -5.87 -12.76 -20.77
CA GLU A 16 -4.97 -13.87 -20.50
C GLU A 16 -3.60 -13.39 -20.07
N GLY A 17 -3.00 -14.10 -19.13
CA GLY A 17 -1.65 -13.80 -18.63
C GLY A 17 -1.27 -14.69 -17.46
N GLN A 18 0.02 -14.70 -17.16
CA GLN A 18 0.59 -15.43 -16.04
C GLN A 18 0.53 -14.55 -14.78
N ASP A 19 0.44 -15.21 -13.64
CA ASP A 19 0.63 -14.54 -12.37
C ASP A 19 2.10 -14.23 -12.12
N TYR A 20 2.38 -13.41 -11.12
CA TYR A 20 3.73 -13.09 -10.69
C TYR A 20 4.52 -14.35 -10.35
N MET A 21 5.72 -14.49 -10.92
CA MET A 21 6.59 -15.64 -10.70
C MET A 21 7.76 -15.28 -9.80
N ILE A 22 7.80 -15.86 -8.61
CA ILE A 22 8.90 -15.66 -7.64
C ILE A 22 10.25 -16.10 -8.22
N ALA A 23 10.26 -17.01 -9.20
CA ALA A 23 11.48 -17.50 -9.84
C ALA A 23 12.18 -16.47 -10.76
N GLN A 24 11.49 -15.41 -11.17
CA GLN A 24 12.06 -14.34 -12.01
C GLN A 24 11.74 -12.94 -11.43
N PRO A 25 12.09 -12.69 -10.16
CA PRO A 25 11.57 -11.51 -9.45
C PRO A 25 12.12 -10.20 -10.01
N THR A 26 13.39 -10.16 -10.40
CA THR A 26 14.07 -8.91 -10.79
C THR A 26 13.45 -8.26 -12.01
N GLU A 27 13.21 -9.02 -13.06
CA GLU A 27 12.67 -8.51 -14.33
C GLU A 27 11.21 -8.13 -14.19
N GLN A 28 10.42 -8.93 -13.47
CA GLN A 28 9.01 -8.63 -13.20
C GLN A 28 8.84 -7.45 -12.24
N LEU A 29 9.70 -7.32 -11.23
CA LEU A 29 9.72 -6.15 -10.34
C LEU A 29 10.07 -4.86 -11.10
N ARG A 30 11.05 -4.92 -11.99
CA ARG A 30 11.39 -3.80 -12.87
C ARG A 30 10.20 -3.40 -13.73
N ALA A 31 9.59 -4.37 -14.41
CA ALA A 31 8.41 -4.13 -15.24
C ALA A 31 7.23 -3.56 -14.41
N ALA A 32 7.05 -4.02 -13.18
CA ALA A 32 6.00 -3.53 -12.31
C ALA A 32 6.25 -2.07 -11.86
N GLY A 33 7.48 -1.74 -11.47
CA GLY A 33 7.84 -0.35 -11.14
C GLY A 33 7.65 0.59 -12.33
N GLU A 34 8.15 0.20 -13.50
CA GLU A 34 7.99 0.96 -14.75
C GLU A 34 6.52 1.15 -15.12
N MET A 35 5.70 0.10 -14.99
CA MET A 35 4.27 0.15 -15.32
C MET A 35 3.50 1.07 -14.34
N LEU A 36 3.81 1.03 -13.04
CA LEU A 36 3.21 1.95 -12.08
C LEU A 36 3.58 3.41 -12.40
N GLY A 37 4.85 3.65 -12.74
CA GLY A 37 5.28 4.98 -13.18
C GLY A 37 4.55 5.47 -14.43
N ARG A 38 4.37 4.59 -15.42
CA ARG A 38 3.59 4.90 -16.65
C ARG A 38 2.11 5.14 -16.34
N LEU A 39 1.52 4.35 -15.46
CA LEU A 39 0.12 4.54 -15.02
C LEU A 39 -0.05 5.95 -14.43
N HIS A 40 0.80 6.32 -13.48
CA HIS A 40 0.74 7.64 -12.87
C HIS A 40 0.96 8.75 -13.91
N GLN A 41 1.95 8.61 -14.79
CA GLN A 41 2.23 9.62 -15.82
C GLN A 41 1.07 9.80 -16.79
N GLN A 42 0.44 8.72 -17.24
CA GLN A 42 -0.68 8.75 -18.18
C GLN A 42 -1.97 9.33 -17.57
N LEU A 43 -2.17 9.11 -16.29
CA LEU A 43 -3.35 9.60 -15.56
C LEU A 43 -3.10 10.92 -14.83
N HIS A 44 -1.91 11.51 -14.98
CA HIS A 44 -1.61 12.82 -14.40
C HIS A 44 -2.53 13.90 -14.99
N GLY A 45 -3.16 14.68 -14.12
CA GLY A 45 -4.10 15.72 -14.53
C GLY A 45 -5.47 15.19 -14.99
N PHE A 46 -5.73 13.88 -14.87
CA PHE A 46 -7.05 13.33 -15.17
C PHE A 46 -8.10 13.90 -14.22
N GLN A 47 -9.15 14.48 -14.81
CA GLN A 47 -10.30 14.98 -14.05
C GLN A 47 -11.47 14.02 -14.21
N SER A 48 -11.93 13.47 -13.10
CA SER A 48 -13.15 12.67 -13.10
C SER A 48 -14.35 13.56 -13.43
N PRO A 49 -15.24 13.15 -14.34
CA PRO A 49 -16.50 13.87 -14.59
C PRO A 49 -17.48 13.78 -13.41
N ILE A 50 -17.19 12.92 -12.45
CA ILE A 50 -17.92 12.75 -11.19
C ILE A 50 -17.03 13.29 -10.09
N GLU A 51 -17.45 14.34 -9.39
CA GLU A 51 -16.78 14.78 -8.18
C GLU A 51 -17.06 13.75 -7.07
N PRO A 52 -16.09 12.91 -6.72
CA PRO A 52 -16.25 12.04 -5.57
C PRO A 52 -16.18 12.89 -4.29
N ALA A 53 -17.08 12.66 -3.37
CA ALA A 53 -17.03 13.21 -2.02
C ALA A 53 -15.92 12.53 -1.18
N TRP A 54 -14.69 12.47 -1.72
CA TRP A 54 -13.57 11.79 -1.05
C TRP A 54 -12.83 12.75 -0.14
N GLN A 55 -12.64 12.30 1.09
CA GLN A 55 -11.71 12.95 2.00
C GLN A 55 -10.27 12.75 1.51
N PRO A 56 -9.33 13.64 1.89
CA PRO A 56 -7.91 13.39 1.71
C PRO A 56 -7.54 11.98 2.19
N MET A 57 -6.76 11.27 1.38
CA MET A 57 -6.42 9.87 1.68
C MET A 57 -5.68 9.75 3.02
N GLU A 58 -4.85 10.72 3.37
CA GLU A 58 -4.14 10.80 4.65
C GLU A 58 -5.12 10.84 5.82
N THR A 59 -6.15 11.68 5.72
CA THR A 59 -7.17 11.81 6.76
C THR A 59 -7.97 10.51 6.91
N GLU A 60 -8.34 9.90 5.79
CA GLU A 60 -9.06 8.63 5.78
C GLU A 60 -8.21 7.50 6.38
N ILE A 61 -6.97 7.34 5.92
CA ILE A 61 -6.06 6.31 6.44
C ILE A 61 -5.79 6.53 7.92
N ALA A 62 -5.54 7.77 8.34
CA ALA A 62 -5.31 8.09 9.73
C ALA A 62 -6.49 7.74 10.63
N ALA A 63 -7.71 8.07 10.20
CA ALA A 63 -8.92 7.72 10.94
C ALA A 63 -9.12 6.19 11.02
N GLN A 64 -8.94 5.48 9.90
CA GLN A 64 -9.02 4.02 9.86
C GLN A 64 -7.97 3.34 10.75
N LEU A 65 -6.73 3.84 10.75
CA LEU A 65 -5.65 3.30 11.58
C LEU A 65 -5.94 3.49 13.07
N LYS A 66 -6.38 4.67 13.47
CA LYS A 66 -6.74 4.96 14.87
C LYS A 66 -7.87 4.06 15.34
N ASP A 67 -8.92 3.92 14.56
CA ASP A 67 -10.06 3.05 14.88
C ASP A 67 -9.62 1.58 15.03
N ARG A 68 -8.88 1.05 14.05
CA ARG A 68 -8.39 -0.33 14.11
C ARG A 68 -7.46 -0.57 15.31
N LEU A 69 -6.52 0.32 15.57
CA LEU A 69 -5.61 0.19 16.70
C LEU A 69 -6.34 0.26 18.05
N ALA A 70 -7.33 1.14 18.18
CA ALA A 70 -8.17 1.21 19.38
C ALA A 70 -8.97 -0.09 19.60
N ARG A 71 -9.55 -0.66 18.55
CA ARG A 71 -10.23 -1.96 18.59
C ARG A 71 -9.26 -3.10 18.98
N LEU A 72 -8.08 -3.13 18.38
CA LEU A 72 -7.05 -4.13 18.68
C LEU A 72 -6.58 -4.05 20.13
N GLN A 73 -6.43 -2.87 20.71
CA GLN A 73 -6.10 -2.70 22.13
C GLN A 73 -7.10 -3.38 23.06
N SER A 74 -8.38 -3.48 22.67
CA SER A 74 -9.43 -4.09 23.49
C SER A 74 -9.38 -5.62 23.52
N VAL A 75 -8.77 -6.26 22.50
CA VAL A 75 -8.77 -7.73 22.34
C VAL A 75 -7.40 -8.38 22.46
N VAL A 76 -6.32 -7.62 22.26
CA VAL A 76 -4.96 -8.15 22.42
C VAL A 76 -4.66 -8.28 23.90
N GLY A 77 -4.33 -9.49 24.33
CA GLY A 77 -3.85 -9.79 25.69
C GLY A 77 -2.33 -9.64 25.79
N ASP A 78 -1.82 -9.77 27.02
CA ASP A 78 -0.38 -9.80 27.28
C ASP A 78 0.22 -11.21 27.12
N SER A 79 -0.55 -12.14 26.53
CA SER A 79 -0.13 -13.53 26.33
C SER A 79 0.77 -13.64 25.10
N GLU A 80 1.81 -14.48 25.20
CA GLU A 80 2.71 -14.83 24.08
C GLU A 80 2.00 -15.53 22.91
N THR A 81 0.74 -15.92 23.09
CA THR A 81 -0.07 -16.53 22.02
C THR A 81 -0.59 -15.52 21.00
N HIS A 82 -0.48 -14.23 21.28
CA HIS A 82 -0.89 -13.17 20.36
C HIS A 82 0.24 -12.78 19.40
N PRO A 83 -0.04 -12.51 18.12
CA PRO A 83 0.99 -12.12 17.16
C PRO A 83 1.60 -10.74 17.46
N VAL A 84 0.92 -9.92 18.23
CA VAL A 84 1.36 -8.58 18.69
C VAL A 84 1.02 -8.40 20.17
N SER A 85 1.78 -7.58 20.88
CA SER A 85 1.51 -7.18 22.26
C SER A 85 0.74 -5.86 22.35
N LYS A 86 0.10 -5.60 23.50
CA LYS A 86 -0.50 -4.29 23.78
C LYS A 86 0.51 -3.14 23.67
N HIS A 87 1.73 -3.39 24.11
CA HIS A 87 2.81 -2.42 24.00
C HIS A 87 3.12 -2.07 22.54
N GLN A 88 3.19 -3.08 21.67
CA GLN A 88 3.41 -2.85 20.23
C GLN A 88 2.28 -2.02 19.60
N ILE A 89 1.03 -2.29 19.97
CA ILE A 89 -0.12 -1.51 19.49
C ILE A 89 -0.05 -0.06 19.97
N ALA A 90 0.36 0.17 21.21
CA ALA A 90 0.54 1.52 21.75
C ALA A 90 1.64 2.29 20.98
N LEU A 91 2.79 1.65 20.72
CA LEU A 91 3.87 2.23 19.91
C LEU A 91 3.40 2.60 18.50
N TRP A 92 2.59 1.75 17.87
CA TRP A 92 2.03 2.05 16.55
C TRP A 92 1.03 3.21 16.59
N LEU A 93 0.24 3.34 17.65
CA LEU A 93 -0.67 4.47 17.81
C LEU A 93 0.10 5.79 17.94
N ASP A 94 1.20 5.79 18.70
CA ASP A 94 2.09 6.95 18.82
C ASP A 94 2.74 7.28 17.47
N GLU A 95 3.21 6.28 16.72
CA GLU A 95 3.77 6.48 15.38
C GLU A 95 2.73 7.02 14.39
N VAL A 96 1.49 6.53 14.41
CA VAL A 96 0.39 7.07 13.58
C VAL A 96 0.15 8.53 13.90
N ASN A 97 0.13 8.92 15.18
CA ASN A 97 -0.04 10.31 15.57
C ASN A 97 1.11 11.19 15.06
N ALA A 98 2.36 10.73 15.23
CA ALA A 98 3.54 11.43 14.74
C ALA A 98 3.56 11.57 13.20
N LEU A 99 3.18 10.50 12.47
CA LEU A 99 3.09 10.55 11.01
C LEU A 99 2.02 11.53 10.53
N ILE A 100 0.87 11.57 11.19
CA ILE A 100 -0.20 12.53 10.87
C ILE A 100 0.28 13.97 11.08
N GLU A 101 0.90 14.24 12.23
CA GLU A 101 1.45 15.55 12.53
C GLU A 101 2.53 15.97 11.53
N ASN A 102 3.43 15.07 11.17
CA ASN A 102 4.47 15.31 10.18
C ASN A 102 3.91 15.52 8.78
N CYS A 103 2.93 14.74 8.34
CA CYS A 103 2.25 14.92 7.06
C CYS A 103 1.52 16.27 7.03
N GLN A 104 0.79 16.63 8.08
CA GLN A 104 0.11 17.93 8.16
C GLN A 104 1.11 19.10 8.14
N LEU A 105 2.22 18.97 8.86
CA LEU A 105 3.28 20.00 8.85
C LEU A 105 3.96 20.10 7.48
N SER A 106 4.15 19.00 6.78
CA SER A 106 4.73 18.98 5.43
C SER A 106 3.78 19.60 4.40
N ILE A 107 2.48 19.32 4.50
CA ILE A 107 1.44 19.92 3.66
C ILE A 107 1.39 21.44 3.90
N VAL A 108 1.40 21.88 5.17
CA VAL A 108 1.35 23.29 5.52
C VAL A 108 2.63 24.04 5.12
N LYS A 109 3.82 23.41 5.25
CA LYS A 109 5.11 24.03 4.94
C LYS A 109 5.47 24.04 3.46
N ASN A 110 5.05 23.02 2.70
CA ASN A 110 5.50 22.80 1.32
C ASN A 110 4.41 23.02 0.26
N GLY A 111 3.22 23.49 0.66
CA GLY A 111 2.03 23.47 -0.19
C GLY A 111 1.41 22.06 -0.23
N GLN A 112 0.19 21.97 -0.70
CA GLN A 112 -0.47 20.66 -0.89
C GLN A 112 0.34 19.85 -1.89
N LEU A 113 0.60 18.57 -1.57
CA LEU A 113 1.10 17.62 -2.56
C LEU A 113 0.09 17.57 -3.72
N PRO A 114 0.58 17.53 -4.97
CA PRO A 114 -0.31 17.54 -6.12
C PRO A 114 -1.29 16.38 -6.06
N ARG A 115 -2.59 16.67 -5.95
CA ARG A 115 -3.67 15.67 -6.13
C ARG A 115 -4.00 15.46 -7.60
N GLU A 116 -3.07 15.81 -8.44
CA GLU A 116 -3.18 15.68 -9.91
C GLU A 116 -2.96 14.25 -10.37
N TRP A 117 -2.63 13.36 -9.43
CA TRP A 117 -2.38 11.95 -9.71
C TRP A 117 -3.64 11.11 -9.47
N VAL A 118 -3.85 10.13 -10.31
CA VAL A 118 -4.79 9.04 -10.04
C VAL A 118 -3.98 7.83 -9.64
N ILE A 119 -4.27 7.29 -8.47
CA ILE A 119 -3.64 6.08 -7.94
C ILE A 119 -4.51 4.85 -8.20
N HIS A 120 -3.88 3.69 -8.23
CA HIS A 120 -4.56 2.40 -8.25
C HIS A 120 -5.22 2.08 -6.89
N GLY A 121 -4.53 2.39 -5.79
CA GLY A 121 -4.97 2.17 -4.41
C GLY A 121 -4.71 0.78 -3.86
N ASP A 122 -4.43 -0.22 -4.72
CA ASP A 122 -4.07 -1.61 -4.36
C ASP A 122 -3.08 -2.21 -5.37
N TYR A 123 -2.00 -1.47 -5.73
CA TYR A 123 -1.03 -1.91 -6.72
C TYR A 123 -0.08 -2.96 -6.14
N ARG A 124 -0.33 -4.22 -6.47
CA ARG A 124 0.45 -5.39 -6.02
C ARG A 124 0.44 -6.51 -7.07
N ALA A 125 1.32 -7.48 -6.89
CA ALA A 125 1.58 -8.52 -7.87
C ALA A 125 0.34 -9.29 -8.34
N GLN A 126 -0.62 -9.55 -7.43
CA GLN A 126 -1.87 -10.26 -7.75
C GLN A 126 -2.80 -9.49 -8.68
N ASN A 127 -2.67 -8.17 -8.73
CA ASN A 127 -3.45 -7.28 -9.59
C ASN A 127 -2.75 -7.01 -10.93
N LEU A 128 -1.72 -7.79 -11.25
CA LEU A 128 -1.00 -7.72 -12.52
C LEU A 128 -1.04 -9.06 -13.25
N LYS A 129 -1.19 -9.02 -14.57
CA LYS A 129 -1.01 -10.17 -15.43
C LYS A 129 0.25 -9.98 -16.27
N PHE A 130 1.04 -11.04 -16.36
CA PHE A 130 2.35 -11.05 -17.02
C PHE A 130 2.35 -11.95 -18.27
N ASP A 131 3.27 -11.64 -19.18
CA ASP A 131 3.72 -12.49 -20.28
C ASP A 131 5.25 -12.47 -20.22
N GLY A 132 5.85 -13.47 -19.59
CA GLY A 132 7.23 -13.41 -19.13
C GLY A 132 7.46 -12.27 -18.14
N ALA A 133 8.33 -11.34 -18.47
CA ALA A 133 8.56 -10.13 -17.69
C ALA A 133 7.63 -8.96 -18.07
N ARG A 134 6.88 -9.06 -19.18
CA ARG A 134 6.04 -7.98 -19.67
C ARG A 134 4.68 -7.99 -18.96
N ILE A 135 4.22 -6.82 -18.50
CA ILE A 135 2.86 -6.67 -17.98
C ILE A 135 1.86 -6.57 -19.13
N ARG A 136 0.86 -7.44 -19.10
CA ARG A 136 -0.26 -7.51 -20.04
C ARG A 136 -1.46 -6.69 -19.58
N ALA A 137 -1.72 -6.70 -18.27
CA ALA A 137 -2.86 -5.98 -17.70
C ALA A 137 -2.60 -5.56 -16.26
N ILE A 138 -3.26 -4.48 -15.87
CA ILE A 138 -3.49 -4.05 -14.49
C ILE A 138 -4.95 -4.34 -14.22
N LEU A 139 -5.24 -5.03 -13.11
CA LEU A 139 -6.56 -5.47 -12.71
C LEU A 139 -6.98 -4.77 -11.42
N ASP A 140 -8.28 -4.89 -11.08
CA ASP A 140 -8.84 -4.44 -9.79
C ASP A 140 -8.66 -2.94 -9.53
N LEU A 141 -9.26 -2.14 -10.41
CA LEU A 141 -9.25 -0.68 -10.32
C LEU A 141 -10.35 -0.11 -9.39
N ASP A 142 -10.99 -0.94 -8.59
CA ASP A 142 -12.13 -0.55 -7.74
C ASP A 142 -11.74 0.49 -6.68
N THR A 143 -10.45 0.53 -6.32
CA THR A 143 -9.89 1.48 -5.37
C THR A 143 -9.22 2.69 -6.02
N ALA A 144 -9.22 2.74 -7.36
CA ALA A 144 -8.57 3.83 -8.09
C ALA A 144 -9.25 5.18 -7.82
N ARG A 145 -8.44 6.19 -7.49
CA ARG A 145 -8.93 7.53 -7.14
C ARG A 145 -7.87 8.61 -7.25
N PRO A 146 -8.25 9.88 -7.34
CA PRO A 146 -7.30 10.98 -7.17
C PRO A 146 -6.70 11.01 -5.76
N ALA A 147 -5.36 10.90 -5.67
CA ALA A 147 -4.59 11.01 -4.41
C ALA A 147 -3.12 11.24 -4.71
N GLU A 148 -2.29 11.42 -3.68
CA GLU A 148 -0.85 11.45 -3.86
C GLU A 148 -0.31 10.07 -4.27
N ARG A 149 0.50 10.06 -5.33
CA ARG A 149 1.08 8.83 -5.89
C ARG A 149 1.99 8.05 -4.93
N LEU A 150 2.47 8.70 -3.88
CA LEU A 150 3.28 8.05 -2.85
C LEU A 150 2.52 6.98 -2.07
N PHE A 151 1.17 7.03 -2.04
CA PHE A 151 0.37 5.96 -1.44
C PHE A 151 0.48 4.65 -2.21
N ASP A 152 0.38 4.69 -3.54
CA ASP A 152 0.60 3.51 -4.38
C ASP A 152 2.03 3.01 -4.30
N LEU A 153 2.99 3.93 -4.42
CA LEU A 153 4.39 3.58 -4.41
C LEU A 153 4.80 2.98 -3.06
N GLY A 154 4.40 3.60 -1.95
CA GLY A 154 4.65 3.06 -0.61
C GLY A 154 3.99 1.71 -0.39
N TYR A 155 2.76 1.54 -0.84
CA TYR A 155 2.04 0.28 -0.73
C TYR A 155 2.70 -0.83 -1.56
N ALA A 156 3.07 -0.55 -2.81
CA ALA A 156 3.75 -1.49 -3.68
C ALA A 156 5.12 -1.91 -3.10
N LEU A 157 5.93 -0.97 -2.63
CA LEU A 157 7.25 -1.28 -2.06
C LEU A 157 7.17 -2.17 -0.81
N VAL A 158 6.08 -2.09 -0.04
CA VAL A 158 5.89 -2.91 1.16
C VAL A 158 5.19 -4.23 0.86
N PHE A 159 4.12 -4.22 0.05
CA PHE A 159 3.21 -5.36 -0.09
C PHE A 159 3.17 -6.00 -1.48
N PHE A 160 4.03 -5.60 -2.40
CA PHE A 160 3.98 -6.11 -3.77
C PHE A 160 3.84 -7.64 -3.86
N PRO A 161 4.67 -8.45 -3.18
CA PRO A 161 4.60 -9.90 -3.32
C PRO A 161 3.69 -10.62 -2.32
N ALA A 162 2.95 -9.90 -1.48
CA ALA A 162 2.33 -10.43 -0.25
C ALA A 162 1.46 -11.69 -0.40
N VAL A 163 0.90 -11.96 -1.59
CA VAL A 163 0.08 -13.16 -1.83
C VAL A 163 0.92 -14.34 -2.33
N TYR A 164 2.05 -14.05 -2.96
CA TYR A 164 2.92 -15.06 -3.57
C TYR A 164 4.09 -15.46 -2.68
N GLN A 165 4.45 -14.62 -1.71
CA GLN A 165 5.47 -14.93 -0.71
C GLN A 165 5.10 -14.29 0.63
N ASP A 166 5.47 -14.99 1.71
CA ASP A 166 5.16 -14.57 3.08
C ASP A 166 6.13 -13.51 3.62
N VAL A 167 6.94 -12.92 2.78
CA VAL A 167 7.93 -11.91 3.15
C VAL A 167 7.82 -10.67 2.25
N PRO A 168 8.11 -9.48 2.79
CA PRO A 168 8.15 -8.25 1.99
C PRO A 168 9.31 -8.27 0.99
N LEU A 169 9.33 -7.30 0.08
CA LEU A 169 10.49 -7.05 -0.76
C LEU A 169 11.72 -6.73 0.09
N THR A 170 12.86 -7.31 -0.26
CA THR A 170 14.16 -6.90 0.33
C THR A 170 14.51 -5.47 -0.10
N SER A 171 15.42 -4.82 0.61
CA SER A 171 15.89 -3.48 0.25
C SER A 171 16.43 -3.40 -1.18
N GLU A 172 17.10 -4.46 -1.67
CA GLU A 172 17.57 -4.55 -3.06
C GLU A 172 16.41 -4.62 -4.05
N GLN A 173 15.39 -5.43 -3.76
CA GLN A 173 14.18 -5.55 -4.58
C GLN A 173 13.38 -4.25 -4.60
N GLN A 174 13.26 -3.57 -3.47
CA GLN A 174 12.65 -2.24 -3.38
C GLN A 174 13.42 -1.22 -4.23
N ALA A 175 14.75 -1.25 -4.19
CA ALA A 175 15.58 -0.36 -5.00
C ALA A 175 15.39 -0.61 -6.51
N ILE A 176 15.27 -1.88 -6.95
CA ILE A 176 14.98 -2.24 -8.34
C ILE A 176 13.62 -1.67 -8.77
N PHE A 177 12.59 -1.87 -7.96
CA PHE A 177 11.23 -1.37 -8.23
C PHE A 177 11.21 0.16 -8.30
N LEU A 178 11.78 0.83 -7.29
CA LEU A 178 11.83 2.28 -7.19
C LEU A 178 12.61 2.92 -8.34
N HIS A 179 13.78 2.37 -8.68
CA HIS A 179 14.58 2.86 -9.81
C HIS A 179 13.80 2.76 -11.13
N ALA A 180 13.12 1.64 -11.34
CA ALA A 180 12.30 1.43 -12.53
C ALA A 180 11.10 2.40 -12.58
N TYR A 181 10.45 2.63 -11.46
CA TYR A 181 9.40 3.64 -11.34
C TYR A 181 9.92 5.04 -11.71
N GLU A 182 11.03 5.46 -11.12
CA GLU A 182 11.60 6.79 -11.34
C GLU A 182 12.14 6.98 -12.76
N SER A 183 12.47 5.91 -13.48
CA SER A 183 12.87 6.01 -14.90
C SER A 183 11.73 6.51 -15.80
N THR A 184 10.49 6.32 -15.40
CA THR A 184 9.29 6.74 -16.15
C THR A 184 8.60 7.93 -15.49
N CYS A 185 8.56 8.00 -14.18
CA CYS A 185 7.84 9.01 -13.40
C CYS A 185 8.70 9.49 -12.22
N PRO A 186 9.69 10.37 -12.46
CA PRO A 186 10.63 10.81 -11.43
C PRO A 186 9.95 11.45 -10.22
N LEU A 187 10.41 11.14 -9.02
CA LEU A 187 9.98 11.79 -7.79
C LEU A 187 10.66 13.16 -7.64
N SER A 188 9.90 14.14 -7.17
CA SER A 188 10.45 15.41 -6.71
C SER A 188 11.28 15.20 -5.42
N GLU A 189 12.11 16.18 -5.09
CA GLU A 189 12.89 16.15 -3.84
C GLU A 189 11.99 16.07 -2.59
N THR A 190 10.85 16.76 -2.62
CA THR A 190 9.85 16.69 -1.55
C THR A 190 9.26 15.30 -1.40
N GLU A 191 8.87 14.69 -2.51
CA GLU A 191 8.32 13.32 -2.49
C GLU A 191 9.35 12.28 -2.01
N ARG A 192 10.62 12.41 -2.39
CA ARG A 192 11.69 11.53 -1.87
C ARG A 192 11.84 11.64 -0.36
N LYS A 193 11.73 12.85 0.19
CA LYS A 193 11.78 13.08 1.66
C LYS A 193 10.57 12.51 2.38
N LEU A 194 9.40 12.43 1.72
CA LEU A 194 8.15 11.93 2.29
C LEU A 194 7.97 10.41 2.10
N LEU A 195 8.66 9.80 1.15
CA LEU A 195 8.52 8.37 0.85
C LEU A 195 8.69 7.47 2.08
N PRO A 196 9.68 7.67 2.99
CA PRO A 196 9.79 6.86 4.20
C PRO A 196 8.53 6.89 5.09
N SER A 197 7.88 8.04 5.22
CA SER A 197 6.62 8.16 5.97
C SER A 197 5.48 7.40 5.29
N HIS A 198 5.43 7.38 3.96
CA HIS A 198 4.43 6.62 3.21
C HIS A 198 4.68 5.10 3.29
N LEU A 199 5.94 4.64 3.34
CA LEU A 199 6.26 3.24 3.61
C LEU A 199 5.73 2.80 4.99
N LYS A 200 5.93 3.62 6.02
CA LYS A 200 5.41 3.38 7.37
C LYS A 200 3.88 3.34 7.40
N LEU A 201 3.22 4.31 6.77
CA LEU A 201 1.76 4.34 6.65
C LEU A 201 1.22 3.12 5.91
N ALA A 202 1.84 2.73 4.80
CA ALA A 202 1.46 1.54 4.06
C ALA A 202 1.59 0.28 4.91
N PHE A 203 2.71 0.11 5.60
CA PHE A 203 2.93 -1.00 6.53
C PHE A 203 1.85 -1.06 7.61
N LEU A 204 1.60 0.05 8.31
CA LEU A 204 0.61 0.12 9.38
C LEU A 204 -0.80 -0.19 8.85
N ARG A 205 -1.15 0.33 7.66
CA ARG A 205 -2.44 0.03 7.02
C ARG A 205 -2.62 -1.45 6.75
N GLY A 206 -1.61 -2.12 6.18
CA GLY A 206 -1.69 -3.54 5.84
C GLY A 206 -1.64 -4.44 7.07
N ILE A 207 -0.70 -4.20 8.00
CA ILE A 207 -0.57 -5.03 9.20
C ILE A 207 -1.81 -4.93 10.09
N THR A 208 -2.38 -3.75 10.27
CA THR A 208 -3.61 -3.58 11.07
C THR A 208 -4.82 -4.21 10.39
N LEU A 209 -4.89 -4.20 9.05
CA LEU A 209 -5.92 -4.93 8.33
C LEU A 209 -5.80 -6.45 8.56
N TRP A 210 -4.60 -7.01 8.48
CA TRP A 210 -4.39 -8.44 8.73
C TRP A 210 -4.68 -8.83 10.17
N LEU A 211 -4.36 -7.97 11.13
CA LEU A 211 -4.73 -8.17 12.53
C LEU A 211 -6.24 -8.11 12.73
N ASP A 212 -6.92 -7.20 12.05
CA ASP A 212 -8.38 -7.13 12.06
C ASP A 212 -9.00 -8.43 11.54
N LEU A 213 -8.51 -8.94 10.41
CA LEU A 213 -8.93 -10.24 9.85
C LEU A 213 -8.61 -11.41 10.81
N TYR A 214 -7.47 -11.36 11.48
CA TYR A 214 -7.03 -12.37 12.46
C TYR A 214 -7.96 -12.43 13.68
N TYR A 215 -8.25 -11.27 14.29
CA TYR A 215 -9.00 -11.22 15.56
C TYR A 215 -10.51 -11.21 15.37
N PHE A 216 -11.02 -10.57 14.33
CA PHE A 216 -12.47 -10.32 14.18
C PHE A 216 -13.12 -11.09 13.04
N ALA A 217 -12.39 -11.50 12.01
CA ALA A 217 -12.93 -12.28 10.89
C ALA A 217 -12.62 -13.79 10.97
N GLY A 218 -11.92 -14.24 12.03
CA GLY A 218 -11.59 -15.64 12.22
C GLY A 218 -10.54 -16.20 11.24
N MET A 219 -9.80 -15.36 10.53
CA MET A 219 -8.82 -15.77 9.50
C MET A 219 -7.41 -16.05 10.07
N ARG A 220 -7.33 -16.60 11.27
CA ARG A 220 -6.07 -16.79 12.01
C ARG A 220 -5.02 -17.60 11.26
N GLU A 221 -5.42 -18.73 10.69
CA GLU A 221 -4.52 -19.64 9.97
C GLU A 221 -3.94 -19.00 8.72
N ARG A 222 -4.72 -18.15 8.04
CA ARG A 222 -4.32 -17.48 6.81
C ARG A 222 -3.45 -16.27 7.07
N THR A 223 -3.82 -15.42 8.02
CA THR A 223 -3.16 -14.12 8.24
C THR A 223 -2.02 -14.18 9.25
N GLY A 224 -2.05 -15.14 10.19
CA GLY A 224 -1.02 -15.29 11.22
C GLY A 224 0.41 -15.41 10.68
N PRO A 225 0.71 -16.28 9.70
CA PRO A 225 2.04 -16.39 9.11
C PRO A 225 2.52 -15.08 8.46
N TRP A 226 1.64 -14.38 7.75
CA TRP A 226 1.97 -13.09 7.12
C TRP A 226 2.30 -12.03 8.17
N ILE A 227 1.46 -11.90 9.21
CA ILE A 227 1.70 -10.96 10.31
C ILE A 227 3.09 -11.21 10.91
N GLN A 228 3.40 -12.44 11.26
CA GLN A 228 4.68 -12.78 11.89
C GLN A 228 5.88 -12.49 10.98
N SER A 229 5.78 -12.82 9.69
CA SER A 229 6.85 -12.58 8.72
C SER A 229 7.11 -11.10 8.51
N TYR A 230 6.05 -10.31 8.31
CA TYR A 230 6.18 -8.88 8.11
C TYR A 230 6.68 -8.16 9.37
N LEU A 231 6.28 -8.59 10.56
CA LEU A 231 6.79 -8.03 11.81
C LEU A 231 8.29 -8.30 12.02
N ARG A 232 8.79 -9.46 11.58
CA ARG A 232 10.23 -9.75 11.64
C ARG A 232 11.07 -8.85 10.74
N CYS A 233 10.53 -8.51 9.57
CA CYS A 233 11.24 -7.73 8.56
C CYS A 233 10.94 -6.22 8.65
N VAL A 234 10.12 -5.77 9.61
CA VAL A 234 9.63 -4.38 9.64
C VAL A 234 10.75 -3.34 9.67
N ASN A 235 11.82 -3.58 10.41
CA ASN A 235 12.93 -2.62 10.51
C ASN A 235 13.72 -2.51 9.20
N GLU A 236 13.84 -3.60 8.46
CA GLU A 236 14.53 -3.61 7.15
C GLU A 236 13.68 -2.94 6.06
N VAL A 237 12.35 -3.12 6.12
CA VAL A 237 11.42 -2.68 5.09
C VAL A 237 11.03 -1.21 5.27
N VAL A 238 10.79 -0.77 6.49
CA VAL A 238 10.21 0.56 6.78
C VAL A 238 11.00 1.39 7.78
N GLY A 239 12.08 0.85 8.35
CA GLY A 239 12.93 1.59 9.28
C GLY A 239 12.26 1.97 10.61
N PHE A 240 11.35 1.13 11.11
CA PHE A 240 10.85 1.26 12.48
C PHE A 240 11.98 0.88 13.46
N GLY A 241 12.52 1.83 14.19
CA GLY A 241 13.47 1.56 15.30
C GLY A 241 14.91 1.98 15.05
N GLY A 242 15.16 2.95 14.22
CA GLY A 242 16.47 3.59 14.07
C GLY A 242 16.58 4.85 14.93
N SER A 243 17.00 4.72 16.18
CA SER A 243 17.78 5.70 16.93
C SER A 243 18.32 5.04 18.18
#